data_5420d00f03e91aec6cd704f61dbc2ece
#
_entry.id   5420d00f03e91aec6cd704f61dbc2ece
#
_cell.length_a   1.000
_cell.length_b   1.000
_cell.length_c   1.000
_cell.angle_alpha   90.00
_cell.angle_beta   90.00
_cell.angle_gamma   90.00
#
_symmetry.space_group_name_H-M   'P 1'
#
loop_
_entity.id
_entity.type
_entity.pdbx_description
1 polymer ?
#
loop_
_entity_poly.entity_id
_entity_poly.type
_entity_poly.pdbx_seq_one_letter_code
_entity_poly.pdbx_strand_id
1 'polypeptide(L)'
;WNHITASSAWKALEHDSTKNQIILDKCKPINSAKYSRINTTSAMHHGHKFEPLSVLIYEYLYDTEIGDYGCIENDDYPHLAASPDGINVKLDNPRYGRALEIKNPTTREICGIPKKEYWVQMQMQMECLNLDECDFLETAFKQYETEEDYLADGEFNKTADGNRKSIILCFNDGSKPIYKYTPLNISTFSQYEIWRDETVDANPTLTWIEDTYCYLKTISCVLVRRNKLWFNAIKHKFKEVWDIVLKEREDGYEHRRPKKRVKKGPTLAITTPPLKPQNTTISHLKIDTQTLKSFALEI
;
A
#
# COMPACT_ATOMS: atom_id res chain seq x y z
N TRP A 1 13.40 1.91 12.62
CA TRP A 1 13.87 1.19 13.81
C TRP A 1 13.64 2.01 15.10
N ASN A 2 13.88 3.32 15.06
CA ASN A 2 13.77 4.21 16.21
C ASN A 2 12.36 4.71 16.53
N HIS A 3 11.34 4.35 15.74
CA HIS A 3 9.98 4.83 15.89
C HIS A 3 8.96 3.75 15.60
N ILE A 4 7.75 3.90 16.12
CA ILE A 4 6.55 3.26 15.59
C ILE A 4 6.15 4.07 14.36
N THR A 5 6.27 3.48 13.17
CA THR A 5 5.91 4.15 11.90
C THR A 5 4.41 4.06 11.64
N ALA A 6 3.85 5.05 10.97
CA ALA A 6 2.41 5.13 10.64
C ALA A 6 1.87 3.82 10.03
N SER A 7 2.59 3.22 9.08
CA SER A 7 2.20 1.97 8.43
C SER A 7 2.12 0.76 9.36
N SER A 8 2.78 0.80 10.52
CA SER A 8 2.79 -0.28 11.52
C SER A 8 1.99 0.04 12.79
N ALA A 9 1.58 1.30 12.98
CA ALA A 9 0.96 1.81 14.20
C ALA A 9 -0.32 1.05 14.59
N TRP A 10 -1.15 0.68 13.61
CA TRP A 10 -2.37 -0.10 13.85
C TRP A 10 -2.12 -1.36 14.67
N LYS A 11 -0.95 -2.01 14.53
CA LYS A 11 -0.59 -3.22 15.28
C LYS A 11 -0.52 -3.00 16.78
N ALA A 12 -0.16 -1.80 17.22
CA ALA A 12 -0.11 -1.44 18.63
C ALA A 12 -1.50 -1.35 19.28
N LEU A 13 -2.56 -1.23 18.46
CA LEU A 13 -3.94 -1.11 18.89
C LEU A 13 -4.72 -2.43 18.82
N GLU A 14 -4.08 -3.48 18.32
CA GLU A 14 -4.68 -4.81 18.12
C GLU A 14 -4.45 -5.75 19.31
N HIS A 15 -4.82 -7.03 19.12
CA HIS A 15 -4.64 -8.08 20.13
C HIS A 15 -3.17 -8.32 20.46
N ASP A 16 -2.90 -8.94 21.59
CA ASP A 16 -1.55 -9.18 22.11
C ASP A 16 -0.63 -9.93 21.12
N SER A 17 -1.17 -10.86 20.33
CA SER A 17 -0.39 -11.53 19.29
C SER A 17 0.11 -10.59 18.19
N THR A 18 -0.70 -9.60 17.79
CA THR A 18 -0.35 -8.60 16.79
C THR A 18 0.57 -7.53 17.40
N LYS A 19 0.30 -7.10 18.65
CA LYS A 19 1.24 -6.23 19.40
C LYS A 19 2.61 -6.88 19.55
N ASN A 20 2.63 -8.19 19.83
CA ASN A 20 3.89 -8.94 19.92
C ASN A 20 4.72 -8.88 18.65
N GLN A 21 4.08 -8.82 17.47
CA GLN A 21 4.79 -8.71 16.19
C GLN A 21 5.52 -7.36 16.09
N ILE A 22 4.84 -6.24 16.37
CA ILE A 22 5.47 -4.92 16.26
C ILE A 22 6.59 -4.77 17.29
N ILE A 23 6.42 -5.24 18.53
CA ILE A 23 7.47 -5.20 19.54
C ILE A 23 8.68 -6.00 19.07
N LEU A 24 8.48 -7.26 18.66
CA LEU A 24 9.56 -8.10 18.16
C LEU A 24 10.29 -7.49 16.96
N ASP A 25 9.55 -6.90 16.01
CA ASP A 25 10.13 -6.29 14.81
C ASP A 25 10.96 -5.04 15.15
N LYS A 26 10.52 -4.26 16.16
CA LYS A 26 11.26 -3.07 16.62
C LYS A 26 12.44 -3.41 17.55
N CYS A 27 12.40 -4.53 18.26
CA CYS A 27 13.54 -5.00 19.08
C CYS A 27 14.68 -5.56 18.24
N LYS A 28 14.37 -6.23 17.10
CA LYS A 28 15.41 -6.81 16.23
C LYS A 28 16.31 -5.73 15.63
N PRO A 29 17.62 -5.97 15.55
CA PRO A 29 18.52 -5.08 14.81
C PRO A 29 18.15 -5.06 13.32
N ILE A 30 18.44 -3.94 12.67
CA ILE A 30 18.24 -3.81 11.22
C ILE A 30 19.14 -4.82 10.51
N ASN A 31 18.52 -5.70 9.74
CA ASN A 31 19.27 -6.64 8.89
C ASN A 31 19.29 -6.11 7.47
N SER A 32 20.36 -5.39 7.12
CA SER A 32 20.56 -4.82 5.78
C SER A 32 20.59 -5.89 4.68
N ALA A 33 21.11 -7.09 4.97
CA ALA A 33 21.15 -8.18 4.00
C ALA A 33 19.76 -8.68 3.57
N LYS A 34 18.73 -8.47 4.39
CA LYS A 34 17.34 -8.82 4.04
C LYS A 34 16.78 -7.95 2.91
N TYR A 35 17.32 -6.75 2.73
CA TYR A 35 16.87 -5.78 1.74
C TYR A 35 17.67 -5.83 0.42
N SER A 36 18.69 -6.70 0.33
CA SER A 36 19.53 -6.82 -0.85
C SER A 36 18.92 -7.63 -2.00
N ARG A 37 17.82 -8.37 -1.75
CA ARG A 37 17.12 -9.13 -2.79
C ARG A 37 15.71 -8.58 -2.99
N ILE A 38 15.49 -8.00 -4.15
CA ILE A 38 14.17 -7.49 -4.55
C ILE A 38 13.39 -8.65 -5.18
N ASN A 39 12.23 -8.96 -4.59
CA ASN A 39 11.28 -9.89 -5.20
C ASN A 39 10.30 -9.10 -6.07
N THR A 40 10.56 -9.07 -7.38
CA THR A 40 9.78 -8.32 -8.38
C THR A 40 8.33 -8.84 -8.57
N THR A 41 8.02 -10.05 -8.09
CA THR A 41 6.68 -10.64 -8.17
C THR A 41 5.84 -10.41 -6.92
N SER A 42 6.37 -9.74 -5.90
CA SER A 42 5.65 -9.47 -4.65
C SER A 42 4.64 -8.34 -4.79
N ALA A 43 3.57 -8.38 -3.99
CA ALA A 43 2.60 -7.28 -3.91
C ALA A 43 3.24 -5.95 -3.46
N MET A 44 4.30 -6.02 -2.63
CA MET A 44 5.07 -4.84 -2.22
C MET A 44 5.78 -4.22 -3.43
N HIS A 45 6.43 -5.04 -4.28
CA HIS A 45 7.09 -4.55 -5.48
C HIS A 45 6.09 -4.00 -6.49
N HIS A 46 4.91 -4.63 -6.63
CA HIS A 46 3.81 -4.10 -7.43
C HIS A 46 3.41 -2.70 -6.95
N GLY A 47 3.25 -2.50 -5.63
CA GLY A 47 3.03 -1.17 -5.05
C GLY A 47 4.08 -0.17 -5.51
N HIS A 48 5.36 -0.43 -5.27
CA HIS A 48 6.47 0.44 -5.68
C HIS A 48 6.52 0.74 -7.18
N LYS A 49 6.17 -0.25 -8.03
CA LYS A 49 6.14 -0.05 -9.48
C LYS A 49 5.02 0.89 -9.92
N PHE A 50 3.83 0.81 -9.30
CA PHE A 50 2.65 1.55 -9.75
C PHE A 50 2.36 2.82 -8.95
N GLU A 51 2.98 3.01 -7.80
CA GLU A 51 2.81 4.20 -6.94
C GLU A 51 3.17 5.51 -7.68
N PRO A 52 4.34 5.64 -8.37
CA PRO A 52 4.64 6.87 -9.11
C PRO A 52 3.67 7.14 -10.27
N LEU A 53 3.17 6.08 -10.94
CA LEU A 53 2.14 6.25 -11.96
C LEU A 53 0.83 6.75 -11.36
N SER A 54 0.50 6.30 -10.15
CA SER A 54 -0.68 6.78 -9.42
C SER A 54 -0.54 8.24 -9.02
N VAL A 55 0.68 8.69 -8.64
CA VAL A 55 0.98 10.11 -8.39
C VAL A 55 0.75 10.94 -9.65
N LEU A 56 1.33 10.54 -10.80
CA LEU A 56 1.16 11.25 -12.07
C LEU A 56 -0.33 11.39 -12.45
N ILE A 57 -1.11 10.31 -12.27
CA ILE A 57 -2.56 10.32 -12.56
C ILE A 57 -3.30 11.25 -11.59
N TYR A 58 -2.95 11.22 -10.30
CA TYR A 58 -3.55 12.09 -9.30
C TYR A 58 -3.25 13.56 -9.60
N GLU A 59 -2.01 13.91 -9.90
CA GLU A 59 -1.60 15.27 -10.28
C GLU A 59 -2.38 15.78 -11.51
N TYR A 60 -2.50 14.91 -12.53
CA TYR A 60 -3.25 15.23 -13.74
C TYR A 60 -4.75 15.45 -13.47
N LEU A 61 -5.38 14.58 -12.66
CA LEU A 61 -6.82 14.64 -12.41
C LEU A 61 -7.22 15.83 -11.55
N TYR A 62 -6.36 16.24 -10.64
CA TYR A 62 -6.67 17.27 -9.66
C TYR A 62 -5.91 18.58 -9.89
N ASP A 63 -5.21 18.69 -11.03
CA ASP A 63 -4.39 19.84 -11.38
C ASP A 63 -3.50 20.30 -10.22
N THR A 64 -2.79 19.35 -9.60
CA THR A 64 -1.97 19.59 -8.41
C THR A 64 -0.53 19.12 -8.62
N GLU A 65 0.32 19.33 -7.63
CA GLU A 65 1.71 18.89 -7.58
C GLU A 65 1.96 18.20 -6.24
N ILE A 66 2.64 17.06 -6.28
CA ILE A 66 2.97 16.26 -5.11
C ILE A 66 4.44 16.42 -4.76
N GLY A 67 4.69 16.94 -3.56
CA GLY A 67 6.03 16.95 -2.95
C GLY A 67 6.32 15.61 -2.28
N ASP A 68 7.54 15.09 -2.50
CA ASP A 68 8.05 13.89 -1.84
C ASP A 68 8.73 14.25 -0.51
N TYR A 69 8.40 13.52 0.55
CA TYR A 69 8.92 13.74 1.90
C TYR A 69 9.35 12.40 2.49
N GLY A 70 10.49 12.42 3.15
CA GLY A 70 11.00 11.25 3.86
C GLY A 70 10.22 10.92 5.12
N CYS A 71 10.87 10.21 6.03
CA CYS A 71 10.31 9.87 7.34
C CYS A 71 10.38 11.09 8.28
N ILE A 72 9.23 11.56 8.74
CA ILE A 72 9.09 12.73 9.60
C ILE A 72 8.68 12.25 11.00
N GLU A 73 9.43 12.65 12.00
CA GLU A 73 9.13 12.39 13.42
C GLU A 73 8.04 13.34 13.91
N ASN A 74 7.26 12.89 14.88
CA ASN A 74 6.29 13.74 15.55
C ASN A 74 7.01 14.57 16.66
N ASP A 75 6.83 15.88 16.64
CA ASP A 75 7.49 16.80 17.56
C ASP A 75 7.13 16.53 19.03
N ASP A 76 5.86 16.23 19.33
CA ASP A 76 5.37 15.98 20.68
C ASP A 76 5.56 14.52 21.14
N TYR A 77 5.66 13.59 20.19
CA TYR A 77 5.76 12.15 20.43
C TYR A 77 6.93 11.54 19.64
N PRO A 78 8.19 11.76 20.04
CA PRO A 78 9.37 11.35 19.25
C PRO A 78 9.48 9.86 18.94
N HIS A 79 8.69 9.02 19.59
CA HIS A 79 8.60 7.59 19.31
C HIS A 79 7.65 7.25 18.14
N LEU A 80 7.02 8.27 17.54
CA LEU A 80 6.13 8.14 16.39
C LEU A 80 6.75 8.83 15.17
N ALA A 81 6.62 8.23 14.00
CA ALA A 81 7.05 8.83 12.76
C ALA A 81 6.18 8.36 11.58
N ALA A 82 6.13 9.18 10.55
CA ALA A 82 5.37 8.90 9.34
C ALA A 82 6.16 9.27 8.08
N SER A 83 5.95 8.48 7.02
CA SER A 83 6.36 8.80 5.65
C SER A 83 5.09 8.77 4.81
N PRO A 84 4.55 9.91 4.40
CA PRO A 84 3.43 9.95 3.46
C PRO A 84 3.93 9.55 2.07
N ASP A 85 3.03 9.10 1.20
CA ASP A 85 3.36 8.87 -0.21
C ASP A 85 3.47 10.22 -0.97
N GLY A 86 3.09 11.32 -0.31
CA GLY A 86 3.32 12.70 -0.73
C GLY A 86 2.46 13.71 -0.01
N ILE A 87 2.68 14.99 -0.31
CA ILE A 87 1.86 16.12 0.16
C ILE A 87 1.58 17.04 -1.02
N ASN A 88 0.35 17.52 -1.14
CA ASN A 88 -0.02 18.51 -2.15
C ASN A 88 0.65 19.85 -1.87
N VAL A 89 1.49 20.31 -2.81
CA VAL A 89 2.32 21.52 -2.65
C VAL A 89 1.94 22.67 -3.60
N LYS A 90 1.00 22.48 -4.52
CA LYS A 90 0.52 23.52 -5.42
C LYS A 90 -0.33 24.55 -4.68
N LEU A 91 0.20 25.75 -4.46
CA LEU A 91 -0.35 26.79 -3.57
C LEU A 91 -1.81 27.17 -3.88
N ASP A 92 -2.17 27.37 -5.13
CA ASP A 92 -3.51 27.82 -5.53
C ASP A 92 -4.50 26.66 -5.76
N ASN A 93 -4.19 25.48 -5.24
CA ASN A 93 -5.03 24.31 -5.37
C ASN A 93 -5.83 24.07 -4.08
N PRO A 94 -7.13 23.71 -4.15
CA PRO A 94 -7.95 23.42 -2.97
C PRO A 94 -7.47 22.19 -2.18
N ARG A 95 -6.52 21.43 -2.71
CA ARG A 95 -5.89 20.28 -2.04
C ARG A 95 -4.54 20.64 -1.40
N TYR A 96 -4.10 21.90 -1.49
CA TYR A 96 -2.85 22.33 -0.87
C TYR A 96 -2.76 21.91 0.60
N GLY A 97 -1.64 21.29 0.98
CA GLY A 97 -1.41 20.81 2.34
C GLY A 97 -2.09 19.48 2.69
N ARG A 98 -2.81 18.82 1.77
CA ARG A 98 -3.30 17.46 2.01
C ARG A 98 -2.17 16.45 1.87
N ALA A 99 -2.08 15.54 2.83
CA ALA A 99 -1.28 14.33 2.65
C ALA A 99 -1.90 13.42 1.57
N LEU A 100 -1.10 12.60 0.95
CA LEU A 100 -1.52 11.56 0.02
C LEU A 100 -1.06 10.20 0.54
N GLU A 101 -1.99 9.24 0.59
CA GLU A 101 -1.72 7.82 0.86
C GLU A 101 -2.22 6.99 -0.30
N ILE A 102 -1.33 6.23 -0.93
CA ILE A 102 -1.60 5.46 -2.15
C ILE A 102 -1.65 3.97 -1.85
N LYS A 103 -2.62 3.28 -2.43
CA LYS A 103 -2.66 1.82 -2.45
C LYS A 103 -2.93 1.30 -3.86
N ASN A 104 -2.09 0.37 -4.31
CA ASN A 104 -2.20 -0.33 -5.58
C ASN A 104 -2.58 -1.81 -5.34
N PRO A 105 -3.85 -2.12 -5.00
CA PRO A 105 -4.26 -3.49 -4.73
C PRO A 105 -4.22 -4.36 -5.99
N THR A 106 -3.69 -5.58 -5.87
CA THR A 106 -3.62 -6.55 -6.98
C THR A 106 -4.85 -7.46 -7.05
N THR A 107 -5.45 -7.79 -5.91
CA THR A 107 -6.49 -8.83 -5.83
C THR A 107 -7.79 -8.37 -5.18
N ARG A 108 -7.74 -7.39 -4.26
CA ARG A 108 -8.96 -6.91 -3.62
C ARG A 108 -9.69 -5.89 -4.48
N GLU A 109 -10.99 -5.85 -4.33
CA GLU A 109 -11.84 -4.82 -4.93
C GLU A 109 -11.62 -3.46 -4.24
N ILE A 110 -11.69 -2.39 -5.01
CA ILE A 110 -11.66 -1.00 -4.55
C ILE A 110 -13.12 -0.58 -4.29
N CYS A 111 -13.43 -0.28 -3.04
CA CYS A 111 -14.78 0.12 -2.61
C CYS A 111 -14.86 1.56 -2.07
N GLY A 112 -13.75 2.29 -2.07
CA GLY A 112 -13.69 3.68 -1.55
C GLY A 112 -13.74 3.78 -0.02
N ILE A 113 -13.70 2.67 0.70
CA ILE A 113 -13.68 2.65 2.16
C ILE A 113 -12.30 2.18 2.63
N PRO A 114 -11.51 3.03 3.30
CA PRO A 114 -10.23 2.62 3.84
C PRO A 114 -10.39 1.50 4.85
N LYS A 115 -9.56 0.46 4.75
CA LYS A 115 -9.45 -0.52 5.83
C LYS A 115 -8.95 0.15 7.10
N LYS A 116 -9.25 -0.44 8.27
CA LYS A 116 -8.85 0.07 9.58
C LYS A 116 -7.34 0.37 9.65
N GLU A 117 -6.50 -0.54 9.14
CA GLU A 117 -5.05 -0.34 9.12
C GLU A 117 -4.60 0.88 8.30
N TYR A 118 -5.24 1.17 7.17
CA TYR A 118 -4.95 2.34 6.34
C TYR A 118 -5.50 3.63 6.96
N TRP A 119 -6.69 3.55 7.56
CA TRP A 119 -7.24 4.69 8.28
C TRP A 119 -6.34 5.09 9.45
N VAL A 120 -5.87 4.13 10.26
CA VAL A 120 -4.91 4.38 11.36
C VAL A 120 -3.60 4.95 10.81
N GLN A 121 -3.09 4.42 9.69
CA GLN A 121 -1.89 4.92 9.03
C GLN A 121 -2.04 6.41 8.67
N MET A 122 -3.13 6.81 8.01
CA MET A 122 -3.41 8.19 7.64
C MET A 122 -3.60 9.10 8.86
N GLN A 123 -4.29 8.66 9.91
CA GLN A 123 -4.38 9.43 11.16
C GLN A 123 -3.01 9.70 11.75
N MET A 124 -2.13 8.69 11.76
CA MET A 124 -0.75 8.86 12.26
C MET A 124 0.09 9.79 11.38
N GLN A 125 -0.08 9.72 10.06
CA GLN A 125 0.57 10.66 9.13
C GLN A 125 0.14 12.09 9.43
N MET A 126 -1.17 12.34 9.53
CA MET A 126 -1.70 13.68 9.83
C MET A 126 -1.25 14.20 11.19
N GLU A 127 -1.08 13.32 12.20
CA GLU A 127 -0.54 13.72 13.50
C GLU A 127 0.96 14.06 13.42
N CYS A 128 1.78 13.27 12.73
CA CYS A 128 3.22 13.54 12.58
C CYS A 128 3.51 14.76 11.72
N LEU A 129 2.70 15.02 10.71
CA LEU A 129 2.88 16.11 9.75
C LEU A 129 2.14 17.39 10.16
N ASN A 130 1.33 17.33 11.21
CA ASN A 130 0.41 18.39 11.63
C ASN A 130 -0.51 18.88 10.48
N LEU A 131 -1.05 17.94 9.73
CA LEU A 131 -2.02 18.18 8.63
C LEU A 131 -3.41 17.75 9.09
N ASP A 132 -4.46 18.36 8.51
CA ASP A 132 -5.85 18.07 8.89
C ASP A 132 -6.59 17.19 7.87
N GLU A 133 -6.01 16.96 6.68
CA GLU A 133 -6.63 16.21 5.60
C GLU A 133 -5.62 15.28 4.92
N CYS A 134 -6.11 14.11 4.49
CA CYS A 134 -5.37 13.14 3.69
C CYS A 134 -6.27 12.61 2.57
N ASP A 135 -5.79 12.62 1.34
CA ASP A 135 -6.47 11.95 0.24
C ASP A 135 -6.00 10.48 0.19
N PHE A 136 -6.94 9.57 0.38
CA PHE A 136 -6.72 8.13 0.23
C PHE A 136 -6.97 7.75 -1.22
N LEU A 137 -5.89 7.49 -1.96
CA LEU A 137 -5.92 7.13 -3.36
C LEU A 137 -5.73 5.63 -3.55
N GLU A 138 -6.69 4.98 -4.16
CA GLU A 138 -6.59 3.58 -4.57
C GLU A 138 -6.67 3.49 -6.09
N THR A 139 -5.69 2.83 -6.71
CA THR A 139 -5.65 2.59 -8.16
C THR A 139 -5.41 1.12 -8.45
N ALA A 140 -6.17 0.56 -9.36
CA ALA A 140 -5.96 -0.79 -9.88
C ALA A 140 -5.59 -0.73 -11.35
N PHE A 141 -4.43 -1.25 -11.69
CA PHE A 141 -3.95 -1.35 -13.06
C PHE A 141 -4.11 -2.77 -13.57
N LYS A 142 -4.43 -2.89 -14.87
CA LYS A 142 -4.30 -4.13 -15.63
C LYS A 142 -3.16 -4.00 -16.63
N GLN A 143 -2.43 -5.09 -16.80
CA GLN A 143 -1.36 -5.16 -17.78
C GLN A 143 -1.84 -5.91 -19.01
N TYR A 144 -1.37 -5.50 -20.17
CA TYR A 144 -1.46 -6.24 -21.42
C TYR A 144 -0.33 -7.27 -21.47
N GLU A 145 -0.53 -8.36 -22.19
CA GLU A 145 0.50 -9.38 -22.34
C GLU A 145 1.55 -8.96 -23.37
N THR A 146 1.11 -8.25 -24.42
CA THR A 146 1.97 -7.80 -25.52
C THR A 146 1.74 -6.34 -25.89
N GLU A 147 2.67 -5.76 -26.66
CA GLU A 147 2.52 -4.44 -27.27
C GLU A 147 1.38 -4.40 -28.27
N GLU A 148 1.21 -5.49 -29.05
CA GLU A 148 0.16 -5.63 -30.04
C GLU A 148 -1.23 -5.55 -29.37
N ASP A 149 -1.42 -6.22 -28.22
CA ASP A 149 -2.67 -6.13 -27.46
C ASP A 149 -2.93 -4.71 -26.98
N TYR A 150 -1.87 -4.02 -26.51
CA TYR A 150 -1.95 -2.63 -26.09
C TYR A 150 -2.35 -1.72 -27.28
N LEU A 151 -1.69 -1.86 -28.43
CA LEU A 151 -1.96 -1.02 -29.61
C LEU A 151 -3.35 -1.31 -30.23
N ALA A 152 -3.83 -2.54 -30.13
CA ALA A 152 -5.13 -2.93 -30.66
C ALA A 152 -6.33 -2.43 -29.82
N ASP A 153 -6.12 -2.06 -28.55
CA ASP A 153 -7.20 -1.60 -27.66
C ASP A 153 -7.36 -0.07 -27.70
N GLY A 154 -8.30 0.39 -28.54
CA GLY A 154 -8.70 1.80 -28.62
C GLY A 154 -7.62 2.72 -29.18
N GLU A 155 -7.40 3.85 -28.52
CA GLU A 155 -6.37 4.83 -28.87
C GLU A 155 -5.04 4.50 -28.15
N PHE A 156 -3.95 5.19 -28.55
CA PHE A 156 -2.65 4.99 -27.90
C PHE A 156 -2.69 5.19 -26.38
N ASN A 157 -3.36 6.23 -25.90
CA ASN A 157 -3.42 6.60 -24.48
C ASN A 157 -4.75 6.30 -23.79
N LYS A 158 -5.70 5.65 -24.48
CA LYS A 158 -7.00 5.25 -23.94
C LYS A 158 -7.45 3.90 -24.50
N THR A 159 -8.05 3.07 -23.64
CA THR A 159 -8.74 1.86 -24.07
C THR A 159 -10.00 2.20 -24.88
N ALA A 160 -10.59 1.21 -25.57
CA ALA A 160 -11.88 1.35 -26.23
C ALA A 160 -13.00 1.81 -25.27
N ASP A 161 -12.91 1.42 -23.98
CA ASP A 161 -13.82 1.86 -22.92
C ASP A 161 -13.47 3.23 -22.31
N GLY A 162 -12.44 3.92 -22.83
CA GLY A 162 -12.02 5.24 -22.37
C GLY A 162 -11.11 5.27 -21.14
N ASN A 163 -10.65 4.12 -20.65
CA ASN A 163 -9.69 4.07 -19.54
C ASN A 163 -8.30 4.52 -19.99
N ARG A 164 -7.59 5.23 -19.13
CA ARG A 164 -6.25 5.72 -19.42
C ARG A 164 -5.24 4.58 -19.51
N LYS A 165 -4.48 4.56 -20.60
CA LYS A 165 -3.36 3.65 -20.85
C LYS A 165 -2.04 4.33 -20.50
N SER A 166 -1.05 3.54 -20.14
CA SER A 166 0.32 4.00 -19.83
C SER A 166 1.33 2.89 -20.12
N ILE A 167 2.58 3.30 -20.39
CA ILE A 167 3.71 2.38 -20.54
C ILE A 167 4.73 2.73 -19.47
N ILE A 168 5.33 1.71 -18.85
CA ILE A 168 6.38 1.84 -17.86
C ILE A 168 7.62 1.15 -18.41
N LEU A 169 8.69 1.90 -18.66
CA LEU A 169 9.99 1.34 -19.03
C LEU A 169 10.69 0.80 -17.80
N CYS A 170 11.20 -0.41 -17.86
CA CYS A 170 11.98 -1.04 -16.82
C CYS A 170 13.46 -1.07 -17.22
N PHE A 171 14.28 -0.44 -16.42
CA PHE A 171 15.74 -0.47 -16.51
C PHE A 171 16.33 -1.24 -15.34
N ASN A 172 17.59 -1.63 -15.44
CA ASN A 172 18.38 -2.23 -14.37
C ASN A 172 19.73 -1.49 -14.23
N ASP A 173 20.10 -1.16 -13.00
CA ASP A 173 21.41 -0.61 -12.65
C ASP A 173 22.46 -1.67 -12.26
N GLY A 174 22.12 -2.97 -12.45
CA GLY A 174 22.92 -4.12 -12.01
C GLY A 174 22.55 -4.64 -10.63
N SER A 175 21.69 -3.92 -9.86
CA SER A 175 21.25 -4.31 -8.51
C SER A 175 19.74 -4.36 -8.37
N LYS A 176 19.02 -3.42 -8.97
CA LYS A 176 17.56 -3.26 -8.82
C LYS A 176 16.91 -2.73 -10.10
N PRO A 177 15.60 -3.02 -10.29
CA PRO A 177 14.83 -2.38 -11.36
C PRO A 177 14.63 -0.89 -11.07
N ILE A 178 14.72 -0.08 -12.13
CA ILE A 178 14.43 1.35 -12.14
C ILE A 178 13.34 1.58 -13.18
N TYR A 179 12.29 2.29 -12.78
CA TYR A 179 11.12 2.51 -13.63
C TYR A 179 11.07 3.95 -14.14
N LYS A 180 10.73 4.10 -15.43
CA LYS A 180 10.43 5.39 -16.06
C LYS A 180 9.02 5.33 -16.62
N TYR A 181 8.26 6.38 -16.42
CA TYR A 181 6.82 6.43 -16.71
C TYR A 181 6.55 7.34 -17.87
N THR A 182 5.77 6.86 -18.85
CA THR A 182 5.36 7.68 -19.99
C THR A 182 4.59 8.90 -19.49
N PRO A 183 4.98 10.11 -19.88
CA PRO A 183 4.23 11.34 -19.60
C PRO A 183 2.78 11.25 -20.07
N LEU A 184 1.84 11.72 -19.26
CA LEU A 184 0.40 11.58 -19.53
C LEU A 184 -0.12 12.41 -20.71
N ASN A 185 0.68 13.34 -21.22
CA ASN A 185 0.38 14.14 -22.43
C ASN A 185 0.75 13.47 -23.75
N ILE A 186 1.48 12.34 -23.70
CA ILE A 186 1.78 11.53 -24.89
C ILE A 186 0.50 10.82 -25.32
N SER A 187 0.10 11.02 -26.58
CA SER A 187 -1.16 10.52 -27.12
C SER A 187 -1.02 9.69 -28.42
N THR A 188 0.19 9.59 -28.97
CA THR A 188 0.47 8.81 -30.17
C THR A 188 1.69 7.91 -29.99
N PHE A 189 1.74 6.83 -30.77
CA PHE A 189 2.87 5.90 -30.75
C PHE A 189 4.19 6.61 -31.15
N SER A 190 4.17 7.47 -32.17
CA SER A 190 5.38 8.22 -32.58
C SER A 190 5.90 9.18 -31.50
N GLN A 191 5.03 9.81 -30.71
CA GLN A 191 5.47 10.61 -29.55
C GLN A 191 6.10 9.73 -28.47
N TYR A 192 5.54 8.53 -28.27
CA TYR A 192 6.11 7.56 -27.34
C TYR A 192 7.50 7.08 -27.78
N GLU A 193 7.67 6.74 -29.06
CA GLU A 193 8.99 6.28 -29.56
C GLU A 193 10.07 7.36 -29.35
N ILE A 194 9.76 8.61 -29.66
CA ILE A 194 10.68 9.73 -29.43
C ILE A 194 11.03 9.84 -27.93
N TRP A 195 10.04 9.86 -27.05
CA TRP A 195 10.24 9.95 -25.60
C TRP A 195 11.02 8.75 -25.06
N ARG A 196 10.72 7.54 -25.53
CA ARG A 196 11.42 6.30 -25.14
C ARG A 196 12.90 6.39 -25.49
N ASP A 197 13.20 6.74 -26.74
CA ASP A 197 14.56 6.82 -27.24
C ASP A 197 15.37 7.91 -26.51
N GLU A 198 14.79 9.08 -26.30
CA GLU A 198 15.37 10.14 -25.45
C GLU A 198 15.61 9.67 -24.00
N THR A 199 14.68 8.89 -23.44
CA THR A 199 14.80 8.35 -22.08
C THR A 199 15.90 7.32 -21.99
N VAL A 200 16.07 6.45 -22.99
CA VAL A 200 17.17 5.47 -23.07
C VAL A 200 18.49 6.19 -23.18
N ASP A 201 18.62 7.15 -24.09
CA ASP A 201 19.84 7.93 -24.31
C ASP A 201 20.26 8.75 -23.09
N ALA A 202 19.30 9.28 -22.34
CA ALA A 202 19.54 10.03 -21.11
C ALA A 202 19.99 9.15 -19.93
N ASN A 203 19.89 7.83 -20.04
CA ASN A 203 20.26 6.88 -18.98
C ASN A 203 21.30 5.83 -19.45
N PRO A 204 22.48 6.25 -19.97
CA PRO A 204 23.43 5.35 -20.63
C PRO A 204 24.09 4.32 -19.70
N THR A 205 23.97 4.51 -18.38
CA THR A 205 24.50 3.57 -17.36
C THR A 205 23.49 2.50 -16.97
N LEU A 206 22.24 2.61 -17.44
CA LEU A 206 21.17 1.68 -17.16
C LEU A 206 20.95 0.76 -18.35
N THR A 207 20.64 -0.50 -18.08
CA THR A 207 20.22 -1.46 -19.12
C THR A 207 18.70 -1.48 -19.21
N TRP A 208 18.14 -1.11 -20.35
CA TRP A 208 16.71 -1.29 -20.62
C TRP A 208 16.38 -2.78 -20.77
N ILE A 209 15.39 -3.26 -20.00
CA ILE A 209 15.04 -4.69 -19.88
C ILE A 209 13.75 -4.99 -20.64
N GLU A 210 12.67 -4.26 -20.29
CA GLU A 210 11.32 -4.53 -20.80
C GLU A 210 10.41 -3.31 -20.63
N ASP A 211 9.29 -3.31 -21.35
CA ASP A 211 8.20 -2.38 -21.20
C ASP A 211 7.01 -3.06 -20.53
N THR A 212 6.32 -2.33 -19.68
CA THR A 212 5.06 -2.76 -19.09
C THR A 212 3.94 -1.94 -19.67
N TYR A 213 3.12 -2.56 -20.48
CA TYR A 213 1.91 -2.00 -21.08
C TYR A 213 0.74 -2.18 -20.13
N CYS A 214 0.08 -1.09 -19.74
CA CYS A 214 -1.00 -1.18 -18.76
C CYS A 214 -2.09 -0.13 -18.98
N TYR A 215 -3.22 -0.32 -18.30
CA TYR A 215 -4.27 0.69 -18.20
C TYR A 215 -4.84 0.77 -16.79
N LEU A 216 -5.33 1.96 -16.44
CA LEU A 216 -6.02 2.22 -15.19
C LEU A 216 -7.43 1.61 -15.23
N LYS A 217 -7.63 0.47 -14.57
CA LYS A 217 -8.93 -0.21 -14.51
C LYS A 217 -9.91 0.47 -13.55
N THR A 218 -9.42 0.89 -12.40
CA THR A 218 -10.26 1.46 -11.35
C THR A 218 -9.44 2.49 -10.55
N ILE A 219 -10.09 3.59 -10.22
CA ILE A 219 -9.53 4.63 -9.35
C ILE A 219 -10.58 5.03 -8.31
N SER A 220 -10.13 5.26 -7.08
CA SER A 220 -10.92 5.85 -6.01
C SER A 220 -10.04 6.82 -5.22
N CYS A 221 -10.53 8.02 -4.99
CA CYS A 221 -9.87 9.02 -4.15
C CYS A 221 -10.86 9.51 -3.10
N VAL A 222 -10.58 9.25 -1.83
CA VAL A 222 -11.47 9.56 -0.71
C VAL A 222 -10.76 10.47 0.28
N LEU A 223 -11.41 11.58 0.63
CA LEU A 223 -10.91 12.48 1.66
C LEU A 223 -11.08 11.86 3.05
N VAL A 224 -9.97 11.75 3.78
CA VAL A 224 -9.93 11.35 5.19
C VAL A 224 -9.52 12.55 6.01
N ARG A 225 -10.34 12.89 7.01
CA ARG A 225 -10.04 14.00 7.94
C ARG A 225 -9.35 13.51 9.19
N ARG A 226 -8.46 14.33 9.75
CA ARG A 226 -7.78 14.09 11.02
C ARG A 226 -8.79 14.01 12.18
N ASN A 227 -8.64 12.99 13.00
CA ASN A 227 -9.45 12.79 14.19
C ASN A 227 -8.60 12.98 15.46
N LYS A 228 -8.44 14.22 15.89
CA LYS A 228 -7.67 14.59 17.08
C LYS A 228 -8.21 13.95 18.38
N LEU A 229 -9.53 13.77 18.47
CA LEU A 229 -10.15 13.13 19.63
C LEU A 229 -9.76 11.66 19.73
N TRP A 230 -9.82 10.94 18.60
CA TRP A 230 -9.37 9.57 18.55
C TRP A 230 -7.90 9.44 18.93
N PHE A 231 -7.03 10.24 18.32
CA PHE A 231 -5.60 10.19 18.63
C PHE A 231 -5.31 10.45 20.11
N ASN A 232 -5.94 11.48 20.70
CA ASN A 232 -5.80 11.79 22.11
C ASN A 232 -6.25 10.65 23.04
N ALA A 233 -7.28 9.91 22.64
CA ALA A 233 -7.77 8.77 23.40
C ALA A 233 -6.80 7.56 23.38
N ILE A 234 -6.00 7.40 22.30
CA ILE A 234 -5.20 6.17 22.11
C ILE A 234 -3.68 6.37 22.15
N LYS A 235 -3.19 7.60 22.13
CA LYS A 235 -1.74 7.89 22.04
C LYS A 235 -0.91 7.24 23.15
N HIS A 236 -1.47 7.07 24.36
CA HIS A 236 -0.81 6.38 25.47
C HIS A 236 -0.45 4.92 25.12
N LYS A 237 -1.27 4.23 24.31
CA LYS A 237 -1.01 2.84 23.89
C LYS A 237 0.25 2.71 23.03
N PHE A 238 0.55 3.70 22.22
CA PHE A 238 1.81 3.74 21.45
C PHE A 238 3.00 3.90 22.38
N LYS A 239 2.87 4.78 23.38
CA LYS A 239 3.92 4.98 24.40
C LYS A 239 4.18 3.70 25.19
N GLU A 240 3.13 3.00 25.65
CA GLU A 240 3.24 1.73 26.34
C GLU A 240 4.00 0.68 25.51
N VAL A 241 3.63 0.53 24.23
CA VAL A 241 4.32 -0.39 23.30
C VAL A 241 5.78 0.02 23.12
N TRP A 242 6.05 1.32 23.01
CA TRP A 242 7.42 1.80 22.83
C TRP A 242 8.28 1.59 24.07
N ASP A 243 7.73 1.80 25.26
CA ASP A 243 8.44 1.56 26.54
C ASP A 243 8.81 0.07 26.69
N ILE A 244 7.93 -0.83 26.26
CA ILE A 244 8.23 -2.28 26.19
C ILE A 244 9.39 -2.52 25.22
N VAL A 245 9.38 -1.90 24.03
CA VAL A 245 10.46 -2.06 23.04
C VAL A 245 11.80 -1.60 23.63
N LEU A 246 11.84 -0.43 24.26
CA LEU A 246 13.07 0.08 24.87
C LEU A 246 13.60 -0.87 25.95
N LYS A 247 12.74 -1.28 26.86
CA LYS A 247 13.09 -2.23 27.93
C LYS A 247 13.61 -3.56 27.37
N GLU A 248 12.92 -4.13 26.40
CA GLU A 248 13.29 -5.46 25.87
C GLU A 248 14.50 -5.44 24.93
N ARG A 249 14.88 -4.28 24.40
CA ARG A 249 16.18 -4.12 23.73
C ARG A 249 17.35 -4.32 24.67
N GLU A 250 17.17 -3.97 25.96
CA GLU A 250 18.18 -4.14 27.01
C GLU A 250 18.09 -5.52 27.67
N ASP A 251 16.88 -5.93 28.08
CA ASP A 251 16.64 -7.16 28.85
C ASP A 251 16.58 -8.44 28.00
N GLY A 252 16.37 -8.30 26.67
CA GLY A 252 16.20 -9.43 25.74
C GLY A 252 14.74 -9.65 25.30
N TYR A 253 14.56 -10.02 24.06
CA TYR A 253 13.26 -10.15 23.39
C TYR A 253 13.01 -11.54 22.78
N GLU A 254 13.85 -12.55 23.06
CA GLU A 254 13.79 -13.88 22.47
C GLU A 254 12.49 -14.62 22.80
N HIS A 255 11.90 -14.34 23.94
CA HIS A 255 10.61 -14.91 24.40
C HIS A 255 9.44 -14.52 23.47
N ARG A 256 9.56 -13.45 22.68
CA ARG A 256 8.56 -12.99 21.71
C ARG A 256 8.56 -13.73 20.39
N ARG A 257 9.60 -14.54 20.15
CA ARG A 257 9.71 -15.31 18.89
C ARG A 257 8.58 -16.32 18.77
N PRO A 258 8.00 -16.51 17.56
CA PRO A 258 6.99 -17.53 17.34
C PRO A 258 7.54 -18.90 17.73
N LYS A 259 6.79 -19.64 18.55
CA LYS A 259 7.14 -21.04 18.87
C LYS A 259 7.15 -21.84 17.58
N LYS A 260 8.23 -22.60 17.32
CA LYS A 260 8.27 -23.52 16.17
C LYS A 260 7.08 -24.47 16.27
N ARG A 261 6.25 -24.55 15.24
CA ARG A 261 5.22 -25.58 15.15
C ARG A 261 5.94 -26.94 15.16
N VAL A 262 5.73 -27.72 16.20
CA VAL A 262 6.12 -29.15 16.19
C VAL A 262 5.26 -29.77 15.08
N LYS A 263 5.88 -30.27 14.01
CA LYS A 263 5.19 -31.08 13.02
C LYS A 263 4.60 -32.28 13.79
N LYS A 264 3.27 -32.30 13.94
CA LYS A 264 2.61 -33.54 14.38
C LYS A 264 2.98 -34.57 13.35
N GLY A 265 3.61 -35.68 13.81
CA GLY A 265 3.88 -36.85 12.96
C GLY A 265 2.60 -37.30 12.26
N PRO A 266 2.70 -38.09 11.19
CA PRO A 266 1.54 -38.52 10.45
C PRO A 266 0.56 -39.19 11.41
N THR A 267 -0.61 -38.60 11.60
CA THR A 267 -1.71 -39.26 12.30
C THR A 267 -2.12 -40.45 11.43
N LEU A 268 -1.91 -41.66 11.91
CA LEU A 268 -2.46 -42.86 11.28
C LEU A 268 -3.95 -42.64 11.06
N ALA A 269 -4.33 -42.50 9.80
CA ALA A 269 -5.75 -42.38 9.42
C ALA A 269 -6.40 -43.75 9.75
N ILE A 270 -7.20 -43.78 10.80
CA ILE A 270 -8.16 -44.87 11.00
C ILE A 270 -9.21 -44.70 9.91
N THR A 271 -9.13 -45.53 8.89
CA THR A 271 -10.13 -45.61 7.83
C THR A 271 -11.42 -46.19 8.39
N THR A 272 -12.38 -45.34 8.72
CA THR A 272 -13.77 -45.75 8.89
C THR A 272 -14.42 -45.83 7.50
N PRO A 273 -15.23 -46.86 7.22
CA PRO A 273 -15.89 -46.98 5.91
C PRO A 273 -16.89 -45.82 5.66
N PRO A 274 -17.15 -45.45 4.41
CA PRO A 274 -17.98 -44.31 4.09
C PRO A 274 -19.46 -44.57 4.42
N LEU A 275 -20.06 -43.68 5.25
CA LEU A 275 -21.48 -43.60 5.43
C LEU A 275 -22.15 -43.05 4.18
N LYS A 276 -23.22 -43.69 3.72
CA LYS A 276 -24.03 -43.23 2.58
C LYS A 276 -24.64 -41.86 2.85
N PRO A 277 -24.71 -40.98 1.83
CA PRO A 277 -25.28 -39.64 2.00
C PRO A 277 -26.79 -39.71 2.26
N GLN A 278 -27.22 -39.11 3.35
CA GLN A 278 -28.64 -38.77 3.57
C GLN A 278 -28.89 -37.40 2.94
N ASN A 279 -29.87 -37.34 2.05
CA ASN A 279 -30.39 -36.09 1.46
C ASN A 279 -30.96 -35.19 2.56
N THR A 280 -30.33 -34.06 2.80
CA THR A 280 -30.92 -33.00 3.62
C THR A 280 -31.14 -31.78 2.74
N THR A 281 -32.40 -31.44 2.54
CA THR A 281 -32.87 -30.25 1.82
C THR A 281 -32.43 -29.00 2.55
N ILE A 282 -31.65 -28.16 1.89
CA ILE A 282 -31.23 -26.85 2.42
C ILE A 282 -32.38 -25.86 2.25
N SER A 283 -33.00 -25.45 3.37
CA SER A 283 -33.95 -24.34 3.42
C SER A 283 -33.20 -23.01 3.42
N HIS A 284 -33.59 -22.10 2.53
CA HIS A 284 -33.03 -20.77 2.39
C HIS A 284 -33.15 -19.96 3.71
N LEU A 285 -32.00 -19.59 4.29
CA LEU A 285 -31.94 -18.58 5.36
C LEU A 285 -32.12 -17.19 4.73
N LYS A 286 -33.22 -16.53 5.10
CA LYS A 286 -33.43 -15.10 4.84
C LYS A 286 -32.57 -14.31 5.82
N ILE A 287 -31.65 -13.50 5.31
CA ILE A 287 -30.86 -12.55 6.10
C ILE A 287 -31.77 -11.34 6.42
N ASP A 288 -31.97 -11.10 7.71
CA ASP A 288 -32.74 -9.96 8.19
C ASP A 288 -31.93 -8.67 8.11
N THR A 289 -32.49 -7.66 7.45
CA THR A 289 -31.91 -6.34 7.23
C THR A 289 -31.78 -5.48 8.48
N GLN A 290 -32.22 -5.92 9.65
CA GLN A 290 -32.03 -5.19 10.91
C GLN A 290 -30.64 -5.35 11.52
N THR A 291 -29.90 -6.40 11.20
CA THR A 291 -28.55 -6.66 11.74
C THR A 291 -27.47 -5.74 11.13
N LEU A 292 -27.74 -5.08 10.00
CA LEU A 292 -26.78 -4.16 9.35
C LEU A 292 -26.80 -2.73 9.93
N LYS A 293 -27.77 -2.39 10.76
CA LYS A 293 -27.86 -1.04 11.36
C LYS A 293 -27.12 -0.88 12.68
N SER A 294 -26.72 -1.95 13.33
CA SER A 294 -25.98 -1.91 14.61
C SER A 294 -24.47 -1.70 14.45
N PHE A 295 -23.90 -1.93 13.27
CA PHE A 295 -22.46 -1.73 13.02
C PHE A 295 -22.06 -0.30 12.63
N ALA A 296 -23.01 0.59 12.39
CA ALA A 296 -22.75 1.97 11.98
C ALA A 296 -22.65 2.97 13.16
N LEU A 297 -22.77 2.53 14.40
CA LEU A 297 -22.79 3.39 15.60
C LEU A 297 -21.61 3.17 16.56
N GLU A 298 -20.64 2.33 16.22
CA GLU A 298 -19.42 2.09 17.05
C GLU A 298 -18.10 2.42 16.32
N ILE A 299 -18.11 3.43 15.43
CA ILE A 299 -16.87 4.00 14.88
C ILE A 299 -16.77 5.47 15.28
#